data_b5491d27669ba0cff37b33b912af1574
#
_entry.id   b5491d27669ba0cff37b33b912af1574
#
_cell.length_a   1.000
_cell.length_b   1.000
_cell.length_c   1.000
_cell.angle_alpha   90.00
_cell.angle_beta   90.00
_cell.angle_gamma   90.00
#
_symmetry.space_group_name_H-M   'P 1'
#
loop_
_entity.id
_entity.type
_entity.pdbx_description
1 polymer ?
#
loop_
_entity_poly.entity_id
_entity_poly.type
_entity_poly.pdbx_seq_one_letter_code
_entity_poly.pdbx_strand_id
1 'polypeptide(L)'
;MFDPTVFDNLKVIVEGYIYDLDLEKLIVVTDRKDTIDLATMSRLYSITIAKEDNNKRYVTIDIKMSQKQLAGELLKTVKEPGCVVKLSFHEKGNGQEYDEILLKKLNKLWGQHIIKLFITKELTGSISHFSILYLVEFCTLFGERENDIEELLHIVDHAITLLQVNFED
;
A
#
# COMPACT_ATOMS: atom_id res chain seq x y z
N MET A 1 22.27 -4.99 22.18
CA MET A 1 21.35 -5.73 21.30
C MET A 1 20.35 -4.74 20.74
N PHE A 2 20.24 -4.67 19.44
CA PHE A 2 19.35 -3.75 18.76
C PHE A 2 17.98 -4.43 18.63
N ASP A 3 17.00 -4.00 19.39
CA ASP A 3 15.64 -4.49 19.20
C ASP A 3 15.03 -3.76 17.99
N PRO A 4 14.55 -4.50 16.98
CA PRO A 4 13.91 -3.86 15.85
C PRO A 4 12.62 -3.18 16.28
N THR A 5 12.33 -2.03 15.67
CA THR A 5 11.09 -1.30 15.92
C THR A 5 9.89 -2.05 15.30
N VAL A 6 8.68 -1.67 15.72
CA VAL A 6 7.43 -2.17 15.09
C VAL A 6 7.46 -1.93 13.58
N PHE A 7 7.94 -0.77 13.15
CA PHE A 7 8.12 -0.46 11.72
C PHE A 7 9.01 -1.48 11.02
N ASP A 8 10.19 -1.77 11.57
CA ASP A 8 11.12 -2.72 10.97
C ASP A 8 10.53 -4.13 10.89
N ASN A 9 9.81 -4.55 11.93
CA ASN A 9 9.16 -5.85 11.96
C ASN A 9 8.05 -5.98 10.92
N LEU A 10 7.16 -5.00 10.81
CA LEU A 10 6.10 -5.01 9.81
C LEU A 10 6.65 -4.97 8.38
N LYS A 11 7.68 -4.14 8.17
CA LYS A 11 8.39 -4.06 6.89
C LYS A 11 8.93 -5.42 6.48
N VAL A 12 9.67 -6.09 7.35
CA VAL A 12 10.29 -7.40 7.08
C VAL A 12 9.23 -8.47 6.78
N ILE A 13 8.13 -8.48 7.51
CA ILE A 13 7.04 -9.45 7.31
C ILE A 13 6.38 -9.25 5.94
N VAL A 14 6.00 -8.03 5.60
CA VAL A 14 5.36 -7.72 4.32
C VAL A 14 6.32 -7.94 3.16
N GLU A 15 7.55 -7.47 3.28
CA GLU A 15 8.58 -7.62 2.26
C GLU A 15 8.88 -9.10 1.98
N GLY A 16 9.09 -9.90 3.02
CA GLY A 16 9.35 -11.34 2.88
C GLY A 16 8.20 -12.08 2.20
N TYR A 17 6.97 -11.81 2.60
CA TYR A 17 5.78 -12.40 2.00
C TYR A 17 5.65 -12.05 0.50
N ILE A 18 5.84 -10.79 0.15
CA ILE A 18 5.76 -10.33 -1.25
C ILE A 18 6.89 -10.92 -2.09
N TYR A 19 8.11 -10.97 -1.59
CA TYR A 19 9.22 -11.55 -2.33
C TYR A 19 9.07 -13.05 -2.55
N ASP A 20 8.47 -13.79 -1.63
CA ASP A 20 8.16 -15.20 -1.83
C ASP A 20 7.18 -15.37 -3.02
N LEU A 21 6.17 -14.51 -3.12
CA LEU A 21 5.22 -14.52 -4.25
C LEU A 21 5.88 -14.10 -5.57
N ASP A 22 6.84 -13.18 -5.53
CA ASP A 22 7.62 -12.78 -6.71
C ASP A 22 8.50 -13.96 -7.20
N LEU A 23 9.15 -14.68 -6.29
CA LEU A 23 9.93 -15.88 -6.62
C LEU A 23 9.05 -16.98 -7.24
N GLU A 24 7.82 -17.12 -6.80
CA GLU A 24 6.82 -18.03 -7.38
C GLU A 24 6.23 -17.52 -8.71
N LYS A 25 6.62 -16.33 -9.16
CA LYS A 25 6.14 -15.66 -10.39
C LYS A 25 4.63 -15.39 -10.41
N LEU A 26 4.05 -15.20 -9.25
CA LEU A 26 2.64 -14.81 -9.12
C LEU A 26 2.45 -13.30 -9.30
N ILE A 27 3.46 -12.54 -8.93
CA ILE A 27 3.52 -11.08 -9.04
C ILE A 27 4.95 -10.66 -9.41
N VAL A 28 5.13 -9.38 -9.73
CA VAL A 28 6.44 -8.76 -9.96
C VAL A 28 6.59 -7.54 -9.08
N VAL A 29 7.67 -7.46 -8.30
CA VAL A 29 8.05 -6.25 -7.57
C VAL A 29 8.69 -5.28 -8.55
N THR A 30 8.07 -4.11 -8.75
CA THR A 30 8.52 -3.10 -9.72
C THR A 30 9.26 -1.93 -9.08
N ASP A 31 8.98 -1.63 -7.82
CA ASP A 31 9.65 -0.56 -7.07
C ASP A 31 9.62 -0.85 -5.57
N ARG A 32 10.62 -0.34 -4.87
CA ARG A 32 10.73 -0.43 -3.42
C ARG A 32 11.45 0.81 -2.88
N LYS A 33 10.89 1.42 -1.84
CA LYS A 33 11.48 2.57 -1.17
C LYS A 33 11.43 2.41 0.35
N ASP A 34 12.50 2.76 1.01
CA ASP A 34 12.58 2.86 2.46
C ASP A 34 13.22 4.21 2.78
N THR A 35 12.39 5.14 3.26
CA THR A 35 12.76 6.55 3.38
C THR A 35 12.52 7.10 4.77
N ILE A 36 13.32 8.09 5.14
CA ILE A 36 13.13 8.92 6.33
C ILE A 36 12.87 10.34 5.86
N ASP A 37 11.78 10.93 6.36
CA ASP A 37 11.52 12.35 6.20
C ASP A 37 12.28 13.10 7.33
N LEU A 38 13.33 13.80 6.97
CA LEU A 38 14.16 14.53 7.95
C LEU A 38 13.42 15.70 8.61
N ALA A 39 12.42 16.26 7.97
CA ALA A 39 11.64 17.37 8.53
C ALA A 39 10.69 16.90 9.64
N THR A 40 10.03 15.77 9.42
CA THR A 40 9.06 15.20 10.37
C THR A 40 9.61 14.02 11.17
N MET A 41 10.81 13.54 10.82
CA MET A 41 11.44 12.34 11.42
C MET A 41 10.53 11.10 11.35
N SER A 42 9.68 11.03 10.34
CA SER A 42 8.84 9.86 10.07
C SER A 42 9.54 8.89 9.11
N ARG A 43 9.18 7.61 9.21
CA ARG A 43 9.67 6.57 8.30
C ARG A 43 8.55 6.08 7.39
N LEU A 44 8.91 5.84 6.13
CA LEU A 44 7.98 5.32 5.12
C LEU A 44 8.65 4.17 4.35
N TYR A 45 7.98 3.04 4.34
CA TYR A 45 8.31 1.92 3.46
C TYR A 45 7.21 1.78 2.42
N SER A 46 7.61 1.72 1.15
CA SER A 46 6.70 1.54 0.01
C SER A 46 7.20 0.40 -0.85
N ILE A 47 6.31 -0.51 -1.22
CA ILE A 47 6.58 -1.57 -2.18
C ILE A 47 5.50 -1.57 -3.24
N THR A 48 5.91 -1.59 -4.51
CA THR A 48 5.01 -1.57 -5.66
C THR A 48 5.07 -2.90 -6.38
N ILE A 49 3.91 -3.49 -6.61
CA ILE A 49 3.74 -4.79 -7.25
C ILE A 49 2.79 -4.68 -8.44
N ALA A 50 3.03 -5.52 -9.43
CA ALA A 50 2.22 -5.65 -10.62
C ALA A 50 2.04 -7.12 -10.99
N LYS A 51 1.11 -7.42 -11.89
CA LYS A 51 1.02 -8.73 -12.52
C LYS A 51 1.98 -8.79 -13.70
N GLU A 52 2.69 -9.90 -13.88
CA GLU A 52 3.72 -10.06 -14.89
C GLU A 52 3.22 -9.74 -16.31
N ASP A 53 2.00 -10.14 -16.63
CA ASP A 53 1.42 -10.02 -17.97
C ASP A 53 0.60 -8.74 -18.20
N ASN A 54 0.43 -7.90 -17.19
CA ASN A 54 -0.45 -6.73 -17.30
C ASN A 54 0.13 -5.50 -16.62
N ASN A 55 0.77 -4.64 -17.41
CA ASN A 55 1.32 -3.38 -16.95
C ASN A 55 0.29 -2.24 -16.83
N LYS A 56 -1.01 -2.53 -16.96
CA LYS A 56 -2.04 -1.49 -16.90
C LYS A 56 -2.31 -1.02 -15.48
N ARG A 57 -2.26 -1.94 -14.53
CA ARG A 57 -2.54 -1.64 -13.12
C ARG A 57 -1.43 -2.17 -12.22
N TYR A 58 -1.04 -1.38 -11.26
CA TYR A 58 -0.13 -1.78 -10.20
C TYR A 58 -0.63 -1.25 -8.85
N VAL A 59 -0.19 -1.87 -7.77
CA VAL A 59 -0.53 -1.43 -6.42
C VAL A 59 0.73 -1.12 -5.63
N THR A 60 0.68 -0.02 -4.90
CA THR A 60 1.71 0.36 -3.92
C THR A 60 1.16 0.15 -2.53
N ILE A 61 1.91 -0.54 -1.70
CA ILE A 61 1.61 -0.74 -0.28
C ILE A 61 2.56 0.14 0.51
N ASP A 62 2.00 1.06 1.30
CA ASP A 62 2.74 1.99 2.14
C ASP A 62 2.56 1.62 3.60
N ILE A 63 3.68 1.54 4.32
CA ILE A 63 3.74 1.41 5.78
C ILE A 63 4.48 2.63 6.30
N LYS A 64 3.80 3.45 7.09
CA LYS A 64 4.36 4.69 7.62
C LYS A 64 4.29 4.72 9.14
N MET A 65 5.40 5.06 9.77
CA MET A 65 5.47 5.29 11.22
C MET A 65 5.80 6.76 11.49
N SER A 66 4.90 7.44 12.21
CA SER A 66 5.10 8.83 12.58
C SER A 66 6.19 8.96 13.66
N GLN A 67 6.77 10.15 13.78
CA GLN A 67 7.70 10.47 14.85
C GLN A 67 7.12 10.17 16.23
N LYS A 68 5.85 10.53 16.45
CA LYS A 68 5.16 10.30 17.72
C LYS A 68 5.15 8.83 18.11
N GLN A 69 4.84 7.96 17.15
CA GLN A 69 4.82 6.51 17.38
C GLN A 69 6.23 5.95 17.56
N LEU A 70 7.17 6.36 16.74
CA LEU A 70 8.56 5.90 16.81
C LEU A 70 9.24 6.34 18.12
N ALA A 71 9.14 7.62 18.47
CA ALA A 71 9.67 8.13 19.72
C ALA A 71 8.97 7.52 20.93
N GLY A 72 7.65 7.36 20.85
CA GLY A 72 6.85 6.72 21.89
C GLY A 72 7.23 5.28 22.15
N GLU A 73 7.59 4.52 21.11
CA GLU A 73 8.12 3.16 21.24
C GLU A 73 9.49 3.17 21.94
N LEU A 74 10.43 3.97 21.43
CA LEU A 74 11.79 4.05 21.96
C LEU A 74 11.85 4.53 23.41
N LEU A 75 11.01 5.51 23.77
CA LEU A 75 10.90 6.07 25.11
C LEU A 75 9.92 5.31 26.02
N LYS A 76 9.25 4.30 25.49
CA LYS A 76 8.22 3.51 26.19
C LYS A 76 7.08 4.37 26.75
N THR A 77 6.74 5.46 26.05
CA THR A 77 5.63 6.35 26.40
C THR A 77 4.34 6.02 25.67
N VAL A 78 4.40 5.24 24.58
CA VAL A 78 3.26 4.70 23.87
C VAL A 78 3.18 3.21 24.16
N LYS A 79 2.03 2.76 24.66
CA LYS A 79 1.83 1.37 25.09
C LYS A 79 1.78 0.41 23.91
N GLU A 80 1.12 0.81 22.83
CA GLU A 80 0.92 0.02 21.63
C GLU A 80 1.31 0.84 20.40
N PRO A 81 2.60 0.97 20.11
CA PRO A 81 3.05 1.70 18.94
C PRO A 81 2.62 1.00 17.66
N GLY A 82 2.33 1.77 16.61
CA GLY A 82 1.85 1.22 15.36
C GLY A 82 2.11 2.09 14.15
N CYS A 83 1.87 1.51 12.99
CA CYS A 83 2.07 2.12 11.69
C CYS A 83 0.75 2.36 10.98
N VAL A 84 0.69 3.40 10.16
CA VAL A 84 -0.38 3.65 9.21
C VAL A 84 -0.12 2.86 7.93
N VAL A 85 -1.15 2.22 7.40
CA VAL A 85 -1.07 1.46 6.15
C VAL A 85 -1.98 2.10 5.10
N LYS A 86 -1.49 2.19 3.87
CA LYS A 86 -2.25 2.66 2.71
C LYS A 86 -2.03 1.72 1.54
N LEU A 87 -3.08 1.56 0.73
CA LEU A 87 -3.02 0.91 -0.58
C LEU A 87 -3.32 1.93 -1.66
N SER A 88 -2.51 1.95 -2.70
CA SER A 88 -2.69 2.81 -3.87
C SER A 88 -2.72 1.96 -5.13
N PHE A 89 -3.91 1.79 -5.72
CA PHE A 89 -4.05 1.15 -7.02
C PHE A 89 -3.93 2.21 -8.11
N HIS A 90 -2.94 2.05 -8.98
CA HIS A 90 -2.66 2.98 -10.07
C HIS A 90 -3.00 2.33 -11.39
N GLU A 91 -3.62 3.10 -12.28
CA GLU A 91 -3.83 2.69 -13.67
C GLU A 91 -3.71 3.88 -14.62
N LYS A 92 -3.33 3.58 -15.86
CA LYS A 92 -3.37 4.56 -16.93
C LYS A 92 -4.79 4.63 -17.49
N GLY A 93 -5.37 5.82 -17.56
CA GLY A 93 -6.70 6.05 -18.05
C GLY A 93 -6.74 6.49 -19.51
N ASN A 94 -7.83 6.13 -20.17
CA ASN A 94 -8.19 6.65 -21.50
C ASN A 94 -9.27 7.73 -21.36
N GLY A 95 -8.94 8.83 -20.67
CA GLY A 95 -9.89 9.88 -20.34
C GLY A 95 -10.30 9.85 -18.86
N GLN A 96 -11.50 10.31 -18.57
CA GLN A 96 -12.00 10.42 -17.18
C GLN A 96 -12.72 9.15 -16.68
N GLU A 97 -12.73 8.10 -17.47
CA GLU A 97 -13.36 6.85 -17.10
C GLU A 97 -12.51 6.08 -16.08
N TYR A 98 -13.18 5.48 -15.11
CA TYR A 98 -12.55 4.66 -14.09
C TYR A 98 -13.28 3.32 -13.96
N ASP A 99 -12.63 2.35 -13.32
CA ASP A 99 -13.20 1.03 -13.08
C ASP A 99 -14.17 1.05 -11.90
N GLU A 100 -15.46 1.14 -12.20
CA GLU A 100 -16.51 1.13 -11.19
C GLU A 100 -16.60 -0.20 -10.43
N ILE A 101 -16.23 -1.30 -11.08
CA ILE A 101 -16.24 -2.63 -10.47
C ILE A 101 -15.17 -2.71 -9.40
N LEU A 102 -13.97 -2.22 -9.70
CA LEU A 102 -12.89 -2.14 -8.71
C LEU A 102 -13.31 -1.28 -7.53
N LEU A 103 -13.84 -0.09 -7.78
CA LEU A 103 -14.27 0.82 -6.73
C LEU A 103 -15.35 0.19 -5.83
N LYS A 104 -16.32 -0.51 -6.42
CA LYS A 104 -17.35 -1.26 -5.66
C LYS A 104 -16.73 -2.38 -4.81
N LYS A 105 -15.75 -3.09 -5.33
CA LYS A 105 -15.03 -4.13 -4.57
C LYS A 105 -14.24 -3.55 -3.41
N LEU A 106 -13.54 -2.43 -3.63
CA LEU A 106 -12.83 -1.73 -2.57
C LEU A 106 -13.78 -1.29 -1.45
N ASN A 107 -14.93 -0.72 -1.81
CA ASN A 107 -15.95 -0.33 -0.84
C ASN A 107 -16.55 -1.52 -0.10
N LYS A 108 -16.70 -2.65 -0.76
CA LYS A 108 -17.20 -3.89 -0.12
C LYS A 108 -16.20 -4.45 0.88
N LEU A 109 -14.91 -4.45 0.54
CA LEU A 109 -13.84 -4.98 1.40
C LEU A 109 -13.49 -4.03 2.55
N TRP A 110 -13.37 -2.74 2.26
CA TRP A 110 -12.77 -1.75 3.16
C TRP A 110 -13.58 -0.47 3.29
N GLY A 111 -14.89 -0.54 3.09
CA GLY A 111 -15.78 0.63 3.14
C GLY A 111 -15.85 1.32 4.50
N GLN A 112 -15.44 0.66 5.60
CA GLN A 112 -15.30 1.26 6.92
C GLN A 112 -14.06 2.16 7.04
N HIS A 113 -13.13 2.07 6.10
CA HIS A 113 -11.95 2.93 6.01
C HIS A 113 -12.17 4.05 4.99
N ILE A 114 -11.16 4.88 4.77
CA ILE A 114 -11.25 6.00 3.84
C ILE A 114 -10.85 5.51 2.44
N ILE A 115 -11.77 5.65 1.48
CA ILE A 115 -11.53 5.32 0.08
C ILE A 115 -11.64 6.59 -0.74
N LYS A 116 -10.60 6.91 -1.51
CA LYS A 116 -10.56 8.09 -2.38
C LYS A 116 -10.24 7.69 -3.81
N LEU A 117 -10.86 8.35 -4.76
CA LEU A 117 -10.59 8.22 -6.19
C LEU A 117 -10.02 9.53 -6.71
N PHE A 118 -8.86 9.46 -7.36
CA PHE A 118 -8.23 10.59 -8.01
C PHE A 118 -8.12 10.34 -9.50
N ILE A 119 -8.60 11.28 -10.29
CA ILE A 119 -8.45 11.28 -11.75
C ILE A 119 -7.57 12.47 -12.08
N THR A 120 -6.39 12.20 -12.62
CA THR A 120 -5.40 13.22 -12.91
C THR A 120 -5.17 13.31 -14.40
N LYS A 121 -5.26 14.53 -14.94
CA LYS A 121 -4.91 14.84 -16.32
C LYS A 121 -3.57 15.57 -16.35
N GLU A 122 -2.62 15.01 -17.05
CA GLU A 122 -1.31 15.63 -17.31
C GLU A 122 -1.26 16.12 -18.74
N LEU A 123 -0.87 17.38 -18.92
CA LEU A 123 -0.66 18.00 -20.23
C LEU A 123 0.82 18.21 -20.46
N THR A 124 1.36 17.57 -21.50
CA THR A 124 2.73 17.77 -21.96
C THR A 124 2.69 18.22 -23.42
N GLY A 125 2.83 19.54 -23.64
CA GLY A 125 2.60 20.12 -24.96
C GLY A 125 1.15 19.96 -25.42
N SER A 126 0.94 19.29 -26.57
CA SER A 126 -0.40 18.97 -27.10
C SER A 126 -0.90 17.59 -26.69
N ILE A 127 -0.10 16.81 -25.93
CA ILE A 127 -0.43 15.45 -25.52
C ILE A 127 -1.02 15.47 -24.12
N SER A 128 -2.15 14.81 -23.94
CA SER A 128 -2.76 14.61 -22.63
C SER A 128 -2.69 13.16 -22.20
N HIS A 129 -2.33 12.94 -20.94
CA HIS A 129 -2.33 11.64 -20.29
C HIS A 129 -3.26 11.68 -19.09
N PHE A 130 -4.01 10.61 -18.89
CA PHE A 130 -4.85 10.46 -17.71
C PHE A 130 -4.29 9.33 -16.83
N SER A 131 -4.27 9.56 -15.54
CA SER A 131 -3.95 8.55 -14.55
C SER A 131 -5.07 8.47 -13.50
N ILE A 132 -5.36 7.27 -13.04
CA ILE A 132 -6.40 7.01 -12.06
C ILE A 132 -5.75 6.36 -10.84
N LEU A 133 -6.06 6.89 -9.67
CA LEU A 133 -5.57 6.40 -8.40
C LEU A 133 -6.76 6.06 -7.50
N TYR A 134 -6.82 4.81 -7.07
CA TYR A 134 -7.76 4.33 -6.05
C TYR A 134 -6.97 4.19 -4.75
N LEU A 135 -7.23 5.05 -3.79
CA LEU A 135 -6.51 5.09 -2.52
C LEU A 135 -7.37 4.54 -1.40
N VAL A 136 -6.84 3.59 -0.65
CA VAL A 136 -7.44 3.08 0.59
C VAL A 136 -6.53 3.49 1.75
N GLU A 137 -7.06 4.30 2.66
CA GLU A 137 -6.40 4.70 3.89
C GLU A 137 -7.02 3.93 5.06
N PHE A 138 -6.27 3.04 5.67
CA PHE A 138 -6.73 2.30 6.84
C PHE A 138 -6.72 3.20 8.07
N CYS A 139 -7.85 3.27 8.78
CA CYS A 139 -8.04 4.19 9.90
C CYS A 139 -7.42 3.70 11.22
N THR A 140 -7.01 2.43 11.27
CA THR A 140 -6.39 1.82 12.44
C THR A 140 -4.88 1.77 12.31
N LEU A 141 -4.17 1.79 13.45
CA LEU A 141 -2.74 1.55 13.49
C LEU A 141 -2.47 0.05 13.53
N PHE A 142 -1.46 -0.39 12.80
CA PHE A 142 -0.98 -1.78 12.77
C PHE A 142 0.27 -1.90 13.64
N GLY A 143 0.21 -2.73 14.65
CA GLY A 143 1.32 -3.06 15.53
C GLY A 143 1.88 -4.45 15.29
N GLU A 144 2.65 -4.97 16.25
CA GLU A 144 3.30 -6.28 16.18
C GLU A 144 2.41 -7.43 16.68
N ARG A 145 1.19 -7.16 17.11
CA ARG A 145 0.29 -8.22 17.60
C ARG A 145 -0.07 -9.17 16.47
N GLU A 146 -0.24 -10.43 16.80
CA GLU A 146 -0.56 -11.50 15.86
C GLU A 146 -1.78 -11.14 14.99
N ASN A 147 -2.84 -10.61 15.59
CA ASN A 147 -4.04 -10.19 14.86
C ASN A 147 -3.75 -9.06 13.86
N ASP A 148 -2.92 -8.09 14.22
CA ASP A 148 -2.53 -7.00 13.33
C ASP A 148 -1.71 -7.51 12.14
N ILE A 149 -0.81 -8.44 12.38
CA ILE A 149 0.02 -9.06 11.34
C ILE A 149 -0.83 -9.90 10.39
N GLU A 150 -1.76 -10.70 10.92
CA GLU A 150 -2.69 -11.48 10.09
C GLU A 150 -3.57 -10.57 9.22
N GLU A 151 -4.10 -9.50 9.80
CA GLU A 151 -4.91 -8.53 9.05
C GLU A 151 -4.10 -7.85 7.95
N LEU A 152 -2.86 -7.44 8.25
CA LEU A 152 -1.97 -6.82 7.28
C LEU A 152 -1.67 -7.76 6.11
N LEU A 153 -1.38 -9.03 6.37
CA LEU A 153 -1.15 -10.03 5.33
C LEU A 153 -2.43 -10.31 4.52
N HIS A 154 -3.61 -10.30 5.13
CA HIS A 154 -4.88 -10.40 4.41
C HIS A 154 -5.11 -9.19 3.49
N ILE A 155 -4.75 -7.99 3.92
CA ILE A 155 -4.80 -6.79 3.08
C ILE A 155 -3.91 -6.96 1.85
N VAL A 156 -2.70 -7.48 2.02
CA VAL A 156 -1.77 -7.75 0.92
C VAL A 156 -2.37 -8.79 -0.04
N ASP A 157 -2.92 -9.88 0.47
CA ASP A 157 -3.56 -10.92 -0.35
C ASP A 157 -4.73 -10.38 -1.17
N HIS A 158 -5.59 -9.58 -0.56
CA HIS A 158 -6.70 -8.94 -1.27
C HIS A 158 -6.20 -7.98 -2.35
N ALA A 159 -5.15 -7.21 -2.06
CA ALA A 159 -4.54 -6.31 -3.05
C ALA A 159 -4.02 -7.08 -4.26
N ILE A 160 -3.34 -8.19 -4.05
CA ILE A 160 -2.83 -9.06 -5.10
C ILE A 160 -3.97 -9.68 -5.90
N THR A 161 -5.01 -10.16 -5.24
CA THR A 161 -6.20 -10.71 -5.89
C THR A 161 -6.86 -9.69 -6.80
N LEU A 162 -6.96 -8.44 -6.37
CA LEU A 162 -7.53 -7.35 -7.16
C LEU A 162 -6.68 -6.97 -8.37
N LEU A 163 -5.37 -7.24 -8.35
CA LEU A 163 -4.50 -7.10 -9.52
C LEU A 163 -4.68 -8.24 -10.53
N GLN A 164 -4.99 -9.44 -10.06
CA GLN A 164 -5.07 -10.64 -10.88
C GLN A 164 -6.39 -10.78 -11.62
N VAL A 165 -7.43 -10.12 -11.16
CA VAL A 165 -8.76 -10.17 -11.80
C VAL A 165 -8.80 -9.19 -12.98
N ASN A 166 -9.01 -9.70 -14.18
CA ASN A 166 -9.37 -8.87 -15.32
C ASN A 166 -10.85 -8.48 -15.13
N PHE A 167 -11.11 -7.20 -14.94
CA PHE A 167 -12.46 -6.66 -14.82
C PHE A 167 -13.06 -6.29 -16.18
N GLU A 168 -12.54 -6.92 -17.25
CA GLU A 168 -13.19 -6.87 -18.56
C GLU A 168 -14.28 -7.93 -18.56
N ASP A 169 -15.48 -7.48 -18.13
CA ASP A 169 -16.79 -7.98 -18.61
C ASP A 169 -17.91 -7.15 -17.95
#